data_e69f0229b7ba02b6ec8c171c0f3b219a
#
_entry.id   e69f0229b7ba02b6ec8c171c0f3b219a
#
_cell.length_a   1.000
_cell.length_b   1.000
_cell.length_c   1.000
_cell.angle_alpha   90.00
_cell.angle_beta   90.00
_cell.angle_gamma   90.00
#
_symmetry.space_group_name_H-M   'P 1'
#
loop_
_entity.id
_entity.type
_entity.pdbx_description
1 polymer ?
#
loop_
_entity_poly.entity_id
_entity_poly.type
_entity_poly.pdbx_seq_one_letter_code
_entity_poly.pdbx_strand_id
1 'polypeptide(L)'
;MASKAHAILGASSSHRWLHCTPSARLEQDFENTESTAAAEGSAAHALAEHKLKRMLKRRSKRPVSAFDCDEMEDCTDAYVQFVMEQFGEVRKSCRDPLIFIEQKLDFSAYVPDAF
;
A
#
# COMPACT_ATOMS: atom_id res chain seq x y z
N MET A 1 -20.76 4.32 -5.02
CA MET A 1 -19.43 4.21 -4.39
C MET A 1 -18.44 4.99 -5.23
N ALA A 2 -17.80 5.97 -4.63
CA ALA A 2 -16.78 6.71 -5.34
C ALA A 2 -15.64 5.74 -5.72
N SER A 3 -15.43 5.54 -7.00
CA SER A 3 -14.23 4.91 -7.53
C SER A 3 -13.03 5.60 -6.89
N LYS A 4 -12.18 4.87 -6.18
CA LYS A 4 -10.88 5.41 -5.77
C LYS A 4 -10.19 5.83 -7.06
N ALA A 5 -10.08 7.13 -7.28
CA ALA A 5 -9.32 7.65 -8.40
C ALA A 5 -7.88 7.15 -8.22
N HIS A 6 -7.45 6.23 -9.07
CA HIS A 6 -6.07 5.80 -9.10
C HIS A 6 -5.21 6.93 -9.68
N ALA A 7 -4.05 7.13 -9.09
CA ALA A 7 -3.08 8.06 -9.63
C ALA A 7 -2.72 7.67 -11.07
N ILE A 8 -2.64 8.65 -11.96
CA ILE A 8 -2.20 8.45 -13.35
C ILE A 8 -0.81 7.84 -13.37
N LEU A 9 0.08 8.34 -12.52
CA LEU A 9 1.44 7.84 -12.34
C LEU A 9 1.52 7.01 -11.05
N GLY A 10 0.82 5.89 -11.00
CA GLY A 10 0.82 5.00 -9.85
C GLY A 10 2.16 4.31 -9.66
N ALA A 11 2.58 4.14 -8.39
CA ALA A 11 3.85 3.49 -8.06
C ALA A 11 3.93 2.05 -8.57
N SER A 12 2.85 1.29 -8.48
CA SER A 12 2.79 -0.11 -8.94
C SER A 12 2.94 -0.28 -10.45
N SER A 13 2.63 0.75 -11.24
CA SER A 13 2.79 0.76 -12.69
C SER A 13 4.04 1.50 -13.17
N SER A 14 4.89 1.93 -12.25
CA SER A 14 6.07 2.76 -12.55
C SER A 14 7.03 2.12 -13.55
N HIS A 15 7.18 0.80 -13.53
CA HIS A 15 7.99 0.06 -14.51
C HIS A 15 7.52 0.27 -15.94
N ARG A 16 6.23 0.53 -16.18
CA ARG A 16 5.68 0.82 -17.50
C ARG A 16 5.87 2.27 -17.91
N TRP A 17 5.41 3.21 -17.09
CA TRP A 17 5.47 4.63 -17.47
C TRP A 17 6.88 5.22 -17.41
N LEU A 18 7.81 4.64 -16.65
CA LEU A 18 9.23 5.01 -16.69
C LEU A 18 9.89 4.64 -18.02
N HIS A 19 9.49 3.53 -18.64
CA HIS A 19 10.02 3.07 -19.93
C HIS A 19 9.21 3.56 -21.12
N CYS A 20 7.92 3.81 -20.94
CA CYS A 20 7.01 4.28 -21.96
C CYS A 20 6.08 5.36 -21.37
N THR A 21 6.52 6.59 -21.36
CA THR A 21 5.77 7.71 -20.76
C THR A 21 4.34 7.88 -21.32
N PRO A 22 4.07 7.67 -22.63
CA PRO A 22 2.71 7.75 -23.15
C PRO A 22 1.75 6.69 -22.60
N SER A 23 2.26 5.58 -22.04
CA SER A 23 1.43 4.49 -21.53
C SER A 23 0.47 4.94 -20.44
N ALA A 24 0.89 5.84 -19.57
CA ALA A 24 0.05 6.38 -18.50
C ALA A 24 -1.22 7.07 -19.01
N ARG A 25 -1.12 7.81 -20.11
CA ARG A 25 -2.28 8.47 -20.72
C ARG A 25 -3.14 7.52 -21.54
N LEU A 26 -2.51 6.60 -22.26
CA LEU A 26 -3.24 5.59 -23.04
C LEU A 26 -4.06 4.65 -22.13
N GLU A 27 -3.53 4.29 -20.99
CA GLU A 27 -4.23 3.42 -20.02
C GLU A 27 -5.45 4.07 -19.37
N GLN A 28 -5.56 5.40 -19.38
CA GLN A 28 -6.74 6.10 -18.86
C GLN A 28 -8.03 5.77 -19.60
N ASP A 29 -7.93 5.43 -20.88
CA ASP A 29 -9.08 5.10 -21.73
C ASP A 29 -9.55 3.67 -21.55
N PHE A 30 -8.82 2.84 -20.83
CA PHE A 30 -9.17 1.45 -20.54
C PHE A 30 -9.90 1.31 -19.22
N GLU A 31 -10.87 0.42 -19.19
CA GLU A 31 -11.60 0.06 -17.98
C GLU A 31 -10.65 -0.61 -17.00
N ASN A 32 -10.60 -0.09 -15.77
CA ASN A 32 -9.77 -0.66 -14.73
C ASN A 32 -10.50 -1.85 -14.10
N THR A 33 -10.21 -3.06 -14.58
CA THR A 33 -10.75 -4.30 -14.03
C THR A 33 -9.77 -4.85 -12.99
N GLU A 34 -10.20 -4.91 -11.73
CA GLU A 34 -9.43 -5.53 -10.66
C GLU A 34 -9.46 -7.05 -10.80
N SER A 35 -8.31 -7.69 -10.88
CA SER A 35 -8.22 -9.15 -10.86
C SER A 35 -8.45 -9.68 -9.44
N THR A 36 -8.85 -10.98 -9.33
CA THR A 36 -8.99 -11.64 -8.02
C THR A 36 -7.70 -11.58 -7.21
N ALA A 37 -6.54 -11.77 -7.86
CA ALA A 37 -5.23 -11.67 -7.22
C ALA A 37 -4.95 -10.25 -6.69
N ALA A 38 -5.36 -9.22 -7.43
CA ALA A 38 -5.21 -7.82 -6.98
C ALA A 38 -6.13 -7.52 -5.79
N ALA A 39 -7.36 -8.04 -5.80
CA ALA A 39 -8.30 -7.90 -4.69
C ALA A 39 -7.79 -8.61 -3.42
N GLU A 40 -7.22 -9.80 -3.55
CA GLU A 40 -6.59 -10.53 -2.47
C GLU A 40 -5.39 -9.77 -1.91
N GLY A 41 -4.53 -9.23 -2.77
CA GLY A 41 -3.41 -8.38 -2.39
C GLY A 41 -3.85 -7.15 -1.61
N SER A 42 -4.92 -6.47 -2.05
CA SER A 42 -5.50 -5.32 -1.34
C SER A 42 -6.00 -5.70 0.05
N ALA A 43 -6.63 -6.86 0.18
CA ALA A 43 -7.08 -7.39 1.47
C ALA A 43 -5.90 -7.68 2.42
N ALA A 44 -4.83 -8.27 1.90
CA ALA A 44 -3.61 -8.53 2.66
C ALA A 44 -2.95 -7.24 3.13
N HIS A 45 -2.84 -6.22 2.28
CA HIS A 45 -2.34 -4.90 2.65
C HIS A 45 -3.17 -4.25 3.76
N ALA A 46 -4.50 -4.30 3.66
CA ALA A 46 -5.39 -3.73 4.67
C ALA A 46 -5.23 -4.43 6.03
N LEU A 47 -5.07 -5.75 6.03
CA LEU A 47 -4.85 -6.53 7.25
C LEU A 47 -3.48 -6.22 7.86
N ALA A 48 -2.44 -6.15 7.05
CA ALA A 48 -1.08 -5.80 7.51
C ALA A 48 -1.04 -4.38 8.08
N GLU A 49 -1.68 -3.41 7.42
CA GLU A 49 -1.84 -2.05 7.94
C GLU A 49 -2.50 -2.02 9.32
N HIS A 50 -3.60 -2.75 9.47
CA HIS A 50 -4.30 -2.87 10.75
C HIS A 50 -3.40 -3.43 11.84
N LYS A 51 -2.70 -4.54 11.56
CA LYS A 51 -1.79 -5.18 12.52
C LYS A 51 -0.63 -4.26 12.91
N LEU A 52 -0.02 -3.55 11.97
CA LEU A 52 1.03 -2.56 12.25
C LEU A 52 0.53 -1.43 13.14
N LYS A 53 -0.64 -0.88 12.83
CA LYS A 53 -1.26 0.18 13.65
C LYS A 53 -1.50 -0.31 15.08
N ARG A 54 -1.97 -1.54 15.24
CA ARG A 54 -2.17 -2.14 16.59
C ARG A 54 -0.86 -2.33 17.33
N MET A 55 0.20 -2.78 16.66
CA MET A 55 1.52 -2.91 17.27
C MET A 55 2.09 -1.57 17.73
N LEU A 56 1.79 -0.50 17.00
CA LEU A 56 2.19 0.87 17.36
C LEU A 56 1.19 1.57 18.29
N LYS A 57 0.24 0.84 18.84
CA LYS A 57 -0.81 1.34 19.74
C LYS A 57 -1.65 2.45 19.11
N ARG A 58 -1.81 2.44 17.79
CA ARG A 58 -2.68 3.33 17.05
C ARG A 58 -4.09 2.74 16.91
N ARG A 59 -5.09 3.59 16.81
CA ARG A 59 -6.46 3.15 16.57
C ARG A 59 -6.59 2.55 15.17
N SER A 60 -7.22 1.38 15.09
CA SER A 60 -7.52 0.73 13.83
C SER A 60 -8.67 -0.26 14.01
N LYS A 61 -9.53 -0.35 13.01
CA LYS A 61 -10.58 -1.37 12.95
C LYS A 61 -10.11 -2.50 12.04
N ARG A 62 -10.21 -3.74 12.53
CA ARG A 62 -9.84 -4.90 11.74
C ARG A 62 -10.68 -4.97 10.46
N PRO A 63 -10.07 -5.02 9.28
CA PRO A 63 -10.79 -5.22 8.04
C PRO A 63 -11.33 -6.64 7.96
N VAL A 64 -12.48 -6.80 7.31
CA VAL A 64 -13.10 -8.10 7.01
C VAL A 64 -13.10 -8.29 5.51
N SER A 65 -12.64 -9.45 5.06
CA SER A 65 -12.53 -9.79 3.65
C SER A 65 -12.95 -11.23 3.38
N ALA A 66 -13.47 -11.48 2.19
CA ALA A 66 -13.75 -12.84 1.72
C ALA A 66 -12.48 -13.70 1.54
N PHE A 67 -11.31 -13.06 1.53
CA PHE A 67 -10.00 -13.71 1.41
C PHE A 67 -9.39 -14.07 2.77
N ASP A 68 -10.05 -13.77 3.87
CA ASP A 68 -9.54 -14.07 5.21
C ASP A 68 -9.33 -15.58 5.39
N CYS A 69 -8.10 -15.97 5.66
CA CYS A 69 -7.71 -17.37 5.89
C CYS A 69 -6.44 -17.42 6.74
N ASP A 70 -6.11 -18.61 7.24
CA ASP A 70 -4.94 -18.82 8.09
C ASP A 70 -3.63 -18.45 7.39
N GLU A 71 -3.51 -18.76 6.10
CA GLU A 71 -2.33 -18.38 5.30
C GLU A 71 -2.14 -16.87 5.25
N MET A 72 -3.21 -16.10 5.04
CA MET A 72 -3.16 -14.64 5.05
C MET A 72 -2.78 -14.11 6.44
N GLU A 73 -3.30 -14.70 7.50
CA GLU A 73 -2.91 -14.35 8.87
C GLU A 73 -1.40 -14.57 9.08
N ASP A 74 -0.91 -15.75 8.73
CA ASP A 74 0.51 -16.10 8.91
C ASP A 74 1.44 -15.20 8.09
N CYS A 75 1.10 -14.95 6.82
CA CYS A 75 1.87 -14.08 5.94
C CYS A 75 1.90 -12.63 6.44
N THR A 76 0.78 -12.11 6.88
CA THR A 76 0.72 -10.74 7.42
C THR A 76 1.40 -10.62 8.77
N ASP A 77 1.34 -11.65 9.62
CA ASP A 77 2.09 -11.68 10.88
C ASP A 77 3.59 -11.68 10.65
N ALA A 78 4.07 -12.49 9.71
CA ALA A 78 5.49 -12.51 9.32
C ALA A 78 5.96 -11.16 8.78
N TYR A 79 5.16 -10.52 7.94
CA TYR A 79 5.43 -9.18 7.43
C TYR A 79 5.52 -8.14 8.55
N VAL A 80 4.56 -8.13 9.46
CA VAL A 80 4.51 -7.21 10.60
C VAL A 80 5.73 -7.41 11.51
N GLN A 81 6.08 -8.67 11.77
CA GLN A 81 7.28 -8.97 12.55
C GLN A 81 8.54 -8.42 11.90
N PHE A 82 8.71 -8.63 10.60
CA PHE A 82 9.85 -8.09 9.85
C PHE A 82 9.91 -6.56 9.94
N VAL A 83 8.80 -5.87 9.73
CA VAL A 83 8.74 -4.40 9.83
C VAL A 83 9.10 -3.93 11.24
N MET A 84 8.60 -4.57 12.27
CA MET A 84 8.89 -4.20 13.66
C MET A 84 10.35 -4.46 14.02
N GLU A 85 10.97 -5.50 13.49
CA GLU A 85 12.41 -5.74 13.65
C GLU A 85 13.24 -4.64 13.00
N GLN A 86 12.90 -4.24 11.77
CA GLN A 86 13.57 -3.12 11.08
C GLN A 86 13.37 -1.80 11.83
N PHE A 87 12.19 -1.55 12.34
CA PHE A 87 11.91 -0.37 13.16
C PHE A 87 12.74 -0.38 14.44
N GLY A 88 12.88 -1.55 15.09
CA GLY A 88 13.73 -1.73 16.25
C GLY A 88 15.20 -1.41 15.96
N GLU A 89 15.73 -1.81 14.79
CA GLU A 89 17.10 -1.45 14.37
C GLU A 89 17.27 0.05 14.17
N VAL A 90 16.30 0.70 13.54
CA VAL A 90 16.31 2.16 13.35
C VAL A 90 16.31 2.90 14.70
N ARG A 91 15.56 2.40 15.68
CA ARG A 91 15.51 2.99 17.02
C ARG A 91 16.83 2.96 17.78
N LYS A 92 17.73 2.05 17.44
CA LYS A 92 19.08 1.99 18.03
C LYS A 92 19.95 3.17 17.62
N SER A 93 19.75 3.67 16.40
CA SER A 93 20.55 4.76 15.81
C SER A 93 19.81 6.10 15.75
N CYS A 94 18.49 6.10 15.88
CA CYS A 94 17.65 7.29 15.80
C CYS A 94 16.80 7.44 17.07
N ARG A 95 16.89 8.59 17.71
CA ARG A 95 16.19 8.86 18.97
C ARG A 95 14.67 8.95 18.79
N ASP A 96 14.22 9.49 17.66
CA ASP A 96 12.81 9.72 17.35
C ASP A 96 12.50 9.27 15.92
N PRO A 97 12.47 7.96 15.67
CA PRO A 97 12.23 7.42 14.33
C PRO A 97 10.78 7.64 13.93
N LEU A 98 10.58 7.99 12.66
CA LEU A 98 9.27 8.11 12.05
C LEU A 98 8.90 6.82 11.33
N ILE A 99 7.64 6.44 11.43
CA ILE A 99 7.06 5.34 10.68
C ILE A 99 5.73 5.78 10.05
N PHE A 100 5.64 5.65 8.74
CA PHE A 100 4.44 5.93 7.97
C PHE A 100 3.87 4.60 7.46
N ILE A 101 2.56 4.42 7.63
CA ILE A 101 1.86 3.19 7.25
C ILE A 101 0.83 3.54 6.20
N GLU A 102 0.97 2.98 4.98
CA GLU A 102 0.04 3.18 3.86
C GLU A 102 -0.32 4.66 3.65
N GLN A 103 0.68 5.52 3.71
CA GLN A 103 0.46 6.95 3.57
C GLN A 103 0.35 7.34 2.10
N LYS A 104 -0.74 8.03 1.76
CA LYS A 104 -0.89 8.65 0.46
C LYS A 104 0.06 9.84 0.34
N LEU A 105 0.86 9.83 -0.72
CA LEU A 105 1.76 10.93 -1.07
C LEU A 105 1.18 11.69 -2.27
N ASP A 106 1.20 13.01 -2.17
CA ASP A 106 0.83 13.92 -3.24
C ASP A 106 2.09 14.67 -3.71
N PHE A 107 2.51 14.41 -4.93
CA PHE A 107 3.65 15.09 -5.56
C PHE A 107 3.27 15.86 -6.82
N SER A 108 2.00 16.24 -6.95
CA SER A 108 1.46 17.04 -8.06
C SER A 108 2.15 18.40 -8.21
N ALA A 109 2.74 18.94 -7.14
CA ALA A 109 3.55 20.15 -7.19
C ALA A 109 4.80 20.01 -8.07
N TYR A 110 5.29 18.78 -8.25
CA TYR A 110 6.46 18.47 -9.08
C TYR A 110 6.08 17.89 -10.43
N VAL A 111 5.04 17.09 -10.46
CA VAL A 111 4.53 16.46 -11.68
C VAL A 111 3.03 16.71 -11.76
N PRO A 112 2.57 17.63 -12.63
CA PRO A 112 1.14 17.86 -12.85
C PRO A 112 0.43 16.55 -13.22
N ASP A 113 -0.78 16.37 -12.75
CA ASP A 113 -1.63 15.19 -13.01
C ASP A 113 -1.04 13.85 -12.48
N ALA A 114 -0.20 13.89 -11.44
CA ALA A 114 0.45 12.71 -10.90
C ALA A 114 -0.48 11.78 -10.10
N PHE A 115 -1.72 12.18 -9.88
CA PHE A 115 -2.70 11.37 -9.16
C PHE A 115 -4.13 11.59 -9.65
#